data_79a1c085880ffc7d7b4b69ef7b12a6e0
#
_entry.id   79a1c085880ffc7d7b4b69ef7b12a6e0
#
_cell.length_a   1.000
_cell.length_b   1.000
_cell.length_c   1.000
_cell.angle_alpha   90.00
_cell.angle_beta   90.00
_cell.angle_gamma   90.00
#
_symmetry.space_group_name_H-M   'P 1'
#
loop_
_entity.id
_entity.type
_entity.pdbx_description
1 polymer ?
#
loop_
_entity_poly.entity_id
_entity_poly.type
_entity_poly.pdbx_seq_one_letter_code
_entity_poly.pdbx_strand_id
1 'polypeptide(L)'
;MKPFQVILYYYYAPIENTEVYRDEHHLFCVENNLLGRIIIAPEGLNGTVSGTPEACEAYMNYVRSDERFKDVQFKVDDHDEIAFQKLHVRVKDEIGNSDLNVNPLVRTGKHLEPSELKKMMQDPDVVLVDMRSDYEHEVGKFKGAITFDMHNLRELPDHVHEIEHLKDKKIVTYCTGGIKCEKASAYLLEKGFTDVYQLHGGIIRYGLEEGGEDFDGKCYVFDNRITVDVNQVNPTVISRCYICNDPCDRMINCANAECNTHVPVCRKCGEEMEGACSPECKAHPNKRIYDGTGYYVSNSNHYNPLQGMKSLKKTLKKLKLAAKA
;
A
#
# COMPACT_ATOMS: atom_id res chain seq x y z
N MET A 1 16.01 17.88 -8.77
CA MET A 1 15.64 16.93 -7.72
C MET A 1 14.46 17.52 -6.96
N LYS A 2 13.45 16.76 -6.69
CA LYS A 2 12.33 17.20 -5.86
C LYS A 2 12.74 17.21 -4.38
N PRO A 3 12.11 18.05 -3.54
CA PRO A 3 12.54 18.25 -2.15
C PRO A 3 12.26 17.05 -1.24
N PHE A 4 11.37 16.14 -1.63
CA PHE A 4 10.99 14.96 -0.86
C PHE A 4 11.02 13.70 -1.70
N GLN A 5 11.14 12.57 -0.99
CA GLN A 5 10.97 11.23 -1.53
C GLN A 5 9.93 10.46 -0.73
N VAL A 6 9.28 9.52 -1.42
CA VAL A 6 8.44 8.48 -0.81
C VAL A 6 9.08 7.15 -1.14
N ILE A 7 9.40 6.37 -0.12
CA ILE A 7 9.98 5.03 -0.28
C ILE A 7 8.99 3.98 0.21
N LEU A 8 8.71 3.00 -0.65
CA LEU A 8 7.83 1.87 -0.37
C LEU A 8 8.64 0.58 -0.39
N TYR A 9 8.47 -0.26 0.61
CA TYR A 9 9.19 -1.52 0.73
C TYR A 9 8.43 -2.54 1.58
N TYR A 10 8.74 -3.79 1.42
CA TYR A 10 8.42 -4.86 2.35
C TYR A 10 9.50 -5.96 2.27
N TYR A 11 9.62 -6.74 3.31
CA TYR A 11 10.49 -7.90 3.30
C TYR A 11 10.05 -8.93 4.34
N TYR A 12 10.02 -10.20 3.94
CA TYR A 12 9.72 -11.32 4.82
C TYR A 12 11.02 -11.87 5.41
N ALA A 13 11.19 -11.72 6.70
CA ALA A 13 12.27 -12.34 7.49
C ALA A 13 11.85 -12.42 8.96
N PRO A 14 12.21 -13.47 9.71
CA PRO A 14 11.82 -13.62 11.10
C PRO A 14 12.32 -12.48 11.98
N ILE A 15 11.43 -11.90 12.78
CA ILE A 15 11.75 -10.88 13.80
C ILE A 15 11.29 -11.40 15.16
N GLU A 16 12.22 -11.78 16.04
CA GLU A 16 11.89 -12.35 17.34
C GLU A 16 11.37 -11.31 18.34
N ASN A 17 11.98 -10.12 18.38
CA ASN A 17 11.67 -9.05 19.33
C ASN A 17 11.02 -7.86 18.63
N THR A 18 9.82 -8.04 18.11
CA THR A 18 9.09 -7.05 17.30
C THR A 18 8.90 -5.70 17.99
N GLU A 19 8.66 -5.69 19.31
CA GLU A 19 8.48 -4.46 20.08
C GLU A 19 9.78 -3.64 20.18
N VAL A 20 10.92 -4.31 20.41
CA VAL A 20 12.23 -3.64 20.46
C VAL A 20 12.58 -3.09 19.07
N TYR A 21 12.38 -3.91 18.05
CA TYR A 21 12.65 -3.53 16.67
C TYR A 21 11.78 -2.35 16.23
N ARG A 22 10.48 -2.34 16.62
CA ARG A 22 9.55 -1.23 16.43
C ARG A 22 10.08 0.05 17.08
N ASP A 23 10.53 -0.03 18.33
CA ASP A 23 11.00 1.12 19.08
C ASP A 23 12.28 1.71 18.50
N GLU A 24 13.20 0.87 18.02
CA GLU A 24 14.42 1.30 17.32
C GLU A 24 14.09 1.99 16.00
N HIS A 25 13.19 1.44 15.19
CA HIS A 25 12.72 2.06 13.94
C HIS A 25 12.02 3.40 14.18
N HIS A 26 11.14 3.46 15.19
CA HIS A 26 10.46 4.69 15.54
C HIS A 26 11.46 5.79 15.92
N LEU A 27 12.43 5.46 16.76
CA LEU A 27 13.47 6.39 17.19
C LEU A 27 14.29 6.90 16.00
N PHE A 28 14.73 5.99 15.13
CA PHE A 28 15.48 6.34 13.94
C PHE A 28 14.71 7.31 13.03
N CYS A 29 13.44 7.01 12.75
CA CYS A 29 12.60 7.86 11.93
C CYS A 29 12.39 9.26 12.53
N VAL A 30 12.20 9.35 13.85
CA VAL A 30 12.05 10.65 14.53
C VAL A 30 13.35 11.46 14.46
N GLU A 31 14.50 10.85 14.70
CA GLU A 31 15.81 11.52 14.67
C GLU A 31 16.17 12.02 13.26
N ASN A 32 15.63 11.39 12.21
CA ASN A 32 15.83 11.76 10.81
C ASN A 32 14.64 12.51 10.18
N ASN A 33 13.66 12.97 10.97
CA ASN A 33 12.46 13.68 10.49
C ASN A 33 11.67 12.94 9.40
N LEU A 34 11.64 11.62 9.46
CA LEU A 34 10.85 10.79 8.56
C LEU A 34 9.41 10.63 9.06
N LEU A 35 8.46 10.71 8.17
CA LEU A 35 7.05 10.44 8.42
C LEU A 35 6.60 9.23 7.60
N GLY A 36 5.55 8.53 8.06
CA GLY A 36 5.08 7.37 7.33
C GLY A 36 4.36 6.34 8.18
N ARG A 37 4.18 5.17 7.56
CA ARG A 37 3.55 4.01 8.19
C ARG A 37 4.46 2.81 8.04
N ILE A 38 4.89 2.23 9.16
CA ILE A 38 5.73 1.03 9.21
C ILE A 38 5.00 -0.02 10.06
N ILE A 39 4.88 -1.21 9.52
CA ILE A 39 4.36 -2.39 10.20
C ILE A 39 5.52 -3.35 10.41
N ILE A 40 5.68 -3.80 11.63
CA ILE A 40 6.64 -4.81 12.04
C ILE A 40 5.84 -5.99 12.58
N ALA A 41 6.15 -7.19 12.10
CA ALA A 41 5.51 -8.42 12.51
C ALA A 41 6.55 -9.54 12.72
N PRO A 42 6.20 -10.66 13.38
CA PRO A 42 7.12 -11.79 13.51
C PRO A 42 7.63 -12.32 12.17
N GLU A 43 6.89 -12.10 11.08
CA GLU A 43 7.23 -12.56 9.73
C GLU A 43 8.01 -11.55 8.88
N GLY A 44 8.23 -10.30 9.36
CA GLY A 44 8.97 -9.30 8.58
C GLY A 44 8.59 -7.86 8.86
N LEU A 45 8.87 -7.00 7.88
CA LEU A 45 8.53 -5.58 7.92
C LEU A 45 7.92 -5.10 6.59
N ASN A 46 7.07 -4.09 6.69
CA ASN A 46 6.41 -3.40 5.59
C ASN A 46 6.31 -1.91 5.91
N GLY A 47 6.67 -1.06 4.97
CA GLY A 47 6.62 0.37 5.23
C GLY A 47 6.48 1.23 3.97
N THR A 48 5.87 2.39 4.20
CA THR A 48 5.95 3.53 3.31
C THR A 48 6.36 4.73 4.15
N VAL A 49 7.49 5.33 3.84
CA VAL A 49 8.01 6.50 4.55
C VAL A 49 8.34 7.62 3.57
N SER A 50 8.29 8.85 4.05
CA SER A 50 8.60 10.06 3.28
C SER A 50 9.45 11.00 4.11
N GLY A 51 10.41 11.62 3.44
CA GLY A 51 11.34 12.61 4.00
C GLY A 51 12.16 13.26 2.92
N THR A 52 13.21 14.00 3.30
CA THR A 52 14.19 14.47 2.30
C THR A 52 14.93 13.29 1.68
N PRO A 53 15.53 13.44 0.48
CA PRO A 53 16.32 12.38 -0.15
C PRO A 53 17.40 11.81 0.77
N GLU A 54 18.10 12.67 1.51
CA GLU A 54 19.17 12.26 2.44
C GLU A 54 18.61 11.45 3.62
N ALA A 55 17.44 11.83 4.16
CA ALA A 55 16.79 11.10 5.24
C ALA A 55 16.29 9.74 4.76
N CYS A 56 15.74 9.68 3.55
CA CYS A 56 15.30 8.42 2.92
C CYS A 56 16.48 7.49 2.65
N GLU A 57 17.60 8.01 2.14
CA GLU A 57 18.82 7.23 1.94
C GLU A 57 19.39 6.70 3.26
N ALA A 58 19.45 7.55 4.29
CA ALA A 58 19.87 7.12 5.62
C ALA A 58 18.99 5.99 6.17
N TYR A 59 17.68 6.07 5.96
CA TYR A 59 16.75 5.02 6.36
C TYR A 59 16.94 3.71 5.58
N MET A 60 17.11 3.78 4.27
CA MET A 60 17.38 2.60 3.45
C MET A 60 18.66 1.90 3.90
N ASN A 61 19.72 2.66 4.19
CA ASN A 61 20.98 2.14 4.71
C ASN A 61 20.80 1.54 6.12
N TYR A 62 20.02 2.19 6.98
CA TYR A 62 19.69 1.68 8.31
C TYR A 62 19.00 0.32 8.25
N VAL A 63 17.98 0.18 7.40
CA VAL A 63 17.28 -1.10 7.22
C VAL A 63 18.22 -2.17 6.66
N ARG A 64 19.02 -1.86 5.64
CA ARG A 64 19.98 -2.81 5.03
C ARG A 64 21.17 -3.16 5.93
N SER A 65 21.45 -2.38 6.97
CA SER A 65 22.50 -2.70 7.94
C SER A 65 22.17 -3.91 8.82
N ASP A 66 20.90 -4.30 8.88
CA ASP A 66 20.47 -5.54 9.48
C ASP A 66 20.61 -6.67 8.44
N GLU A 67 21.42 -7.69 8.74
CA GLU A 67 21.74 -8.81 7.82
C GLU A 67 20.48 -9.51 7.29
N ARG A 68 19.37 -9.51 8.07
CA ARG A 68 18.09 -10.10 7.68
C ARG A 68 17.44 -9.34 6.53
N PHE A 69 17.72 -8.05 6.40
CA PHE A 69 17.08 -7.12 5.46
C PHE A 69 18.06 -6.50 4.46
N LYS A 70 19.27 -7.04 4.32
CA LYS A 70 20.30 -6.53 3.41
C LYS A 70 19.85 -6.45 1.95
N ASP A 71 19.00 -7.39 1.54
CA ASP A 71 18.51 -7.54 0.17
C ASP A 71 17.15 -6.83 -0.07
N VAL A 72 16.64 -6.06 0.91
CA VAL A 72 15.38 -5.36 0.77
C VAL A 72 15.42 -4.37 -0.40
N GLN A 73 14.40 -4.44 -1.25
CA GLN A 73 14.24 -3.52 -2.38
C GLN A 73 13.30 -2.39 -2.01
N PHE A 74 13.79 -1.17 -2.22
CA PHE A 74 13.01 0.05 -2.04
C PHE A 74 12.54 0.58 -3.39
N LYS A 75 11.25 0.91 -3.49
CA LYS A 75 10.69 1.69 -4.59
C LYS A 75 10.73 3.15 -4.16
N VAL A 76 11.46 3.96 -4.90
CA VAL A 76 11.69 5.37 -4.58
C VAL A 76 10.95 6.22 -5.60
N ASP A 77 10.14 7.16 -5.11
CA ASP A 77 9.38 8.11 -5.91
C ASP A 77 9.66 9.53 -5.42
N ASP A 78 10.13 10.39 -6.32
CA ASP A 78 10.40 11.79 -6.03
C ASP A 78 9.11 12.60 -5.96
N HIS A 79 8.93 13.44 -4.93
CA HIS A 79 7.71 14.19 -4.71
C HIS A 79 7.97 15.65 -4.28
N ASP A 80 7.02 16.53 -4.59
CA ASP A 80 7.14 17.97 -4.28
C ASP A 80 6.78 18.27 -2.82
N GLU A 81 6.00 17.42 -2.18
CA GLU A 81 5.54 17.56 -0.80
C GLU A 81 5.77 16.29 0.01
N ILE A 82 5.82 16.43 1.34
CA ILE A 82 5.89 15.26 2.22
C ILE A 82 4.57 14.48 2.18
N ALA A 83 4.65 13.18 1.89
CA ALA A 83 3.47 12.36 1.64
C ALA A 83 2.71 11.91 2.90
N PHE A 84 3.21 12.21 4.08
CA PHE A 84 2.59 11.85 5.36
C PHE A 84 2.62 13.01 6.34
N GLN A 85 1.63 13.05 7.23
CA GLN A 85 1.56 14.04 8.31
C GLN A 85 1.98 13.48 9.66
N LYS A 86 2.06 12.15 9.78
CA LYS A 86 2.37 11.46 11.03
C LYS A 86 3.28 10.27 10.77
N LEU A 87 4.06 9.94 11.79
CA LEU A 87 4.80 8.68 11.85
C LEU A 87 4.01 7.65 12.65
N HIS A 88 3.78 6.50 12.06
CA HIS A 88 3.20 5.34 12.72
C HIS A 88 4.09 4.12 12.53
N VAL A 89 4.74 3.69 13.59
CA VAL A 89 5.46 2.40 13.62
C VAL A 89 4.70 1.46 14.55
N ARG A 90 4.16 0.37 14.02
CA ARG A 90 3.25 -0.52 14.75
C ARG A 90 3.68 -1.96 14.65
N VAL A 91 3.53 -2.69 15.75
CA VAL A 91 3.58 -4.14 15.75
C VAL A 91 2.21 -4.68 15.35
N LYS A 92 2.22 -5.70 14.49
CA LYS A 92 1.06 -6.46 14.03
C LYS A 92 1.40 -7.94 14.00
N ASP A 93 0.38 -8.79 13.85
CA ASP A 93 0.58 -10.24 13.74
C ASP A 93 1.16 -10.62 12.36
N GLU A 94 0.84 -9.84 11.32
CA GLU A 94 1.35 -10.01 9.96
C GLU A 94 1.59 -8.66 9.27
N ILE A 95 2.48 -8.65 8.27
CA ILE A 95 2.82 -7.42 7.52
C ILE A 95 1.85 -7.11 6.39
N GLY A 96 1.12 -8.10 5.88
CA GLY A 96 0.21 -7.99 4.73
C GLY A 96 -1.26 -7.80 5.08
N ASN A 97 -1.65 -7.91 6.36
CA ASN A 97 -3.03 -7.81 6.85
C ASN A 97 -4.02 -8.66 6.03
N SER A 98 -3.64 -9.91 5.74
CA SER A 98 -4.38 -10.82 4.86
C SER A 98 -5.28 -11.81 5.61
N ASP A 99 -4.91 -12.16 6.83
CA ASP A 99 -5.55 -13.20 7.64
C ASP A 99 -5.63 -14.57 6.93
N LEU A 100 -4.78 -14.75 5.91
CA LEU A 100 -4.62 -16.00 5.20
C LEU A 100 -3.58 -16.84 5.95
N ASN A 101 -3.98 -18.02 6.39
CA ASN A 101 -3.10 -18.92 7.16
C ASN A 101 -2.09 -19.63 6.23
N VAL A 102 -1.23 -18.84 5.59
CA VAL A 102 -0.18 -19.31 4.66
C VAL A 102 1.17 -18.70 5.02
N ASN A 103 2.25 -19.39 4.70
CA ASN A 103 3.61 -18.91 4.93
C ASN A 103 4.34 -18.67 3.60
N PRO A 104 4.50 -17.41 3.15
CA PRO A 104 5.20 -17.10 1.91
C PRO A 104 6.67 -17.51 1.89
N LEU A 105 7.32 -17.62 3.04
CA LEU A 105 8.71 -18.10 3.14
C LEU A 105 8.85 -19.58 2.80
N VAL A 106 7.77 -20.35 2.91
CA VAL A 106 7.76 -21.78 2.55
C VAL A 106 7.39 -21.97 1.08
N ARG A 107 6.34 -21.25 0.63
CA ARG A 107 5.86 -21.35 -0.74
C ARG A 107 5.10 -20.08 -1.12
N THR A 108 5.47 -19.50 -2.25
CA THR A 108 4.76 -18.39 -2.86
C THR A 108 4.80 -18.50 -4.39
N GLY A 109 4.03 -17.67 -5.10
CA GLY A 109 4.06 -17.62 -6.56
C GLY A 109 5.43 -17.16 -7.08
N LYS A 110 5.80 -17.59 -8.28
CA LYS A 110 7.05 -17.18 -8.91
C LYS A 110 7.06 -15.68 -9.15
N HIS A 111 8.09 -14.99 -8.69
CA HIS A 111 8.25 -13.57 -8.97
C HIS A 111 8.55 -13.31 -10.43
N LEU A 112 7.85 -12.35 -11.02
CA LEU A 112 8.10 -11.83 -12.36
C LEU A 112 8.61 -10.39 -12.26
N GLU A 113 9.74 -10.12 -12.88
CA GLU A 113 10.18 -8.76 -13.08
C GLU A 113 9.21 -8.01 -14.01
N PRO A 114 9.08 -6.66 -13.92
CA PRO A 114 8.19 -5.87 -14.77
C PRO A 114 8.31 -6.19 -16.26
N SER A 115 9.53 -6.31 -16.77
CA SER A 115 9.80 -6.63 -18.18
C SER A 115 9.41 -8.06 -18.58
N GLU A 116 9.43 -9.01 -17.64
CA GLU A 116 8.97 -10.38 -17.86
C GLU A 116 7.45 -10.41 -17.92
N LEU A 117 6.77 -9.70 -17.00
CA LEU A 117 5.31 -9.56 -17.05
C LEU A 117 4.86 -8.95 -18.39
N LYS A 118 5.50 -7.87 -18.84
CA LYS A 118 5.15 -7.20 -20.11
C LYS A 118 5.22 -8.16 -21.32
N LYS A 119 6.21 -9.03 -21.34
CA LYS A 119 6.32 -10.09 -22.37
C LYS A 119 5.25 -11.15 -22.17
N MET A 120 5.02 -11.57 -20.93
CA MET A 120 4.11 -12.64 -20.60
C MET A 120 2.64 -12.27 -20.90
N MET A 121 2.27 -11.02 -20.79
CA MET A 121 0.93 -10.50 -21.16
C MET A 121 0.58 -10.66 -22.64
N GLN A 122 1.53 -10.98 -23.50
CA GLN A 122 1.26 -11.30 -24.90
C GLN A 122 0.75 -12.75 -25.10
N ASP A 123 0.85 -13.59 -24.10
CA ASP A 123 0.36 -14.96 -24.12
C ASP A 123 -1.12 -15.00 -23.71
N PRO A 124 -2.05 -15.50 -24.56
CA PRO A 124 -3.49 -15.56 -24.26
C PRO A 124 -3.84 -16.53 -23.11
N ASP A 125 -2.90 -17.38 -22.69
CA ASP A 125 -3.09 -18.28 -21.54
C ASP A 125 -2.73 -17.62 -20.21
N VAL A 126 -2.25 -16.38 -20.22
CA VAL A 126 -1.95 -15.60 -19.02
C VAL A 126 -3.16 -14.84 -18.55
N VAL A 127 -3.45 -14.96 -17.28
CA VAL A 127 -4.55 -14.26 -16.61
C VAL A 127 -4.00 -13.39 -15.49
N LEU A 128 -4.21 -12.10 -15.60
CA LEU A 128 -3.89 -11.14 -14.53
C LEU A 128 -5.02 -11.12 -13.51
N VAL A 129 -4.67 -11.21 -12.22
CA VAL A 129 -5.64 -11.16 -11.12
C VAL A 129 -5.23 -10.09 -10.13
N ASP A 130 -6.09 -9.10 -9.93
CA ASP A 130 -5.89 -8.00 -8.99
C ASP A 130 -6.22 -8.44 -7.55
N MET A 131 -5.24 -8.40 -6.67
CA MET A 131 -5.39 -8.74 -5.25
C MET A 131 -5.67 -7.50 -4.38
N ARG A 132 -6.08 -6.40 -4.99
CA ARG A 132 -6.44 -5.18 -4.29
C ARG A 132 -7.93 -5.14 -3.96
N SER A 133 -8.28 -4.18 -3.10
CA SER A 133 -9.65 -3.90 -2.73
C SER A 133 -10.44 -3.27 -3.90
N ASP A 134 -11.75 -3.37 -3.85
CA ASP A 134 -12.72 -2.81 -4.80
C ASP A 134 -12.42 -1.33 -5.14
N TYR A 135 -12.33 -0.46 -4.14
CA TYR A 135 -12.02 0.97 -4.32
C TYR A 135 -10.62 1.24 -4.90
N GLU A 136 -9.66 0.30 -4.79
CA GLU A 136 -8.33 0.44 -5.36
C GLU A 136 -8.33 0.18 -6.87
N HIS A 137 -9.02 -0.88 -7.34
CA HIS A 137 -9.08 -1.21 -8.76
C HIS A 137 -10.16 -0.44 -9.53
N GLU A 138 -11.12 0.17 -8.83
CA GLU A 138 -12.11 1.07 -9.44
C GLU A 138 -11.44 2.29 -10.10
N VAL A 139 -10.37 2.82 -9.49
CA VAL A 139 -9.67 4.00 -10.00
C VAL A 139 -8.57 3.66 -11.01
N GLY A 140 -8.11 2.41 -11.03
CA GLY A 140 -7.16 1.96 -12.05
C GLY A 140 -6.73 0.50 -11.88
N LYS A 141 -6.50 -0.19 -13.00
CA LYS A 141 -6.10 -1.60 -13.06
C LYS A 141 -5.40 -1.96 -14.35
N PHE A 142 -4.70 -3.08 -14.40
CA PHE A 142 -4.18 -3.61 -15.66
C PHE A 142 -5.31 -3.96 -16.62
N LYS A 143 -5.09 -3.71 -17.90
CA LYS A 143 -6.04 -4.03 -18.97
C LYS A 143 -6.36 -5.51 -18.96
N GLY A 144 -7.66 -5.85 -18.98
CA GLY A 144 -8.12 -7.23 -18.99
C GLY A 144 -7.93 -8.02 -17.69
N ALA A 145 -7.46 -7.40 -16.61
CA ALA A 145 -7.31 -8.07 -15.34
C ALA A 145 -8.66 -8.46 -14.71
N ILE A 146 -8.69 -9.65 -14.12
CA ILE A 146 -9.79 -10.06 -13.23
C ILE A 146 -9.68 -9.31 -11.92
N THR A 147 -10.80 -8.81 -11.43
CA THR A 147 -10.93 -8.11 -10.15
C THR A 147 -12.03 -8.77 -9.33
N PHE A 148 -11.87 -8.76 -8.01
CA PHE A 148 -12.88 -9.27 -7.07
C PHE A 148 -13.62 -8.13 -6.40
N ASP A 149 -14.90 -8.31 -6.10
CA ASP A 149 -15.68 -7.39 -5.27
C ASP A 149 -15.38 -7.64 -3.79
N MET A 150 -14.11 -7.45 -3.42
CA MET A 150 -13.62 -7.61 -2.05
C MET A 150 -13.13 -6.29 -1.48
N HIS A 151 -13.55 -5.98 -0.27
CA HIS A 151 -13.12 -4.75 0.41
C HIS A 151 -11.71 -4.86 1.03
N ASN A 152 -11.26 -6.07 1.29
CA ASN A 152 -9.90 -6.36 1.77
C ASN A 152 -9.48 -7.80 1.44
N LEU A 153 -8.16 -8.06 1.49
CA LEU A 153 -7.60 -9.37 1.10
C LEU A 153 -8.08 -10.55 1.96
N ARG A 154 -8.60 -10.30 3.16
CA ARG A 154 -9.14 -11.37 4.03
C ARG A 154 -10.35 -12.06 3.43
N GLU A 155 -11.04 -11.39 2.50
CA GLU A 155 -12.22 -11.91 1.81
C GLU A 155 -11.84 -12.80 0.61
N LEU A 156 -10.55 -12.90 0.24
CA LEU A 156 -10.10 -13.75 -0.88
C LEU A 156 -10.62 -15.20 -0.79
N PRO A 157 -10.69 -15.86 0.39
CA PRO A 157 -11.28 -17.19 0.49
C PRO A 157 -12.69 -17.30 -0.03
N ASP A 158 -13.49 -16.25 0.09
CA ASP A 158 -14.89 -16.23 -0.36
C ASP A 158 -15.01 -16.01 -1.88
N HIS A 159 -13.96 -15.44 -2.51
CA HIS A 159 -13.94 -15.08 -3.93
C HIS A 159 -13.12 -16.05 -4.81
N VAL A 160 -12.27 -16.90 -4.24
CA VAL A 160 -11.40 -17.80 -5.02
C VAL A 160 -12.17 -18.72 -5.95
N HIS A 161 -13.43 -19.06 -5.60
CA HIS A 161 -14.29 -19.89 -6.43
C HIS A 161 -14.60 -19.27 -7.80
N GLU A 162 -14.57 -17.95 -7.93
CA GLU A 162 -14.83 -17.23 -9.17
C GLU A 162 -13.78 -17.53 -10.26
N ILE A 163 -12.57 -17.89 -9.85
CA ILE A 163 -11.46 -18.22 -10.75
C ILE A 163 -11.07 -19.71 -10.75
N GLU A 164 -11.82 -20.59 -10.09
CA GLU A 164 -11.50 -22.03 -10.02
C GLU A 164 -11.37 -22.70 -11.40
N HIS A 165 -12.13 -22.23 -12.36
CA HIS A 165 -12.09 -22.68 -13.75
C HIS A 165 -10.78 -22.33 -14.48
N LEU A 166 -9.91 -21.53 -13.86
CA LEU A 166 -8.63 -21.08 -14.41
C LEU A 166 -7.42 -21.78 -13.75
N LYS A 167 -7.64 -22.85 -12.97
CA LYS A 167 -6.55 -23.55 -12.24
C LYS A 167 -5.41 -24.02 -13.12
N ASP A 168 -5.68 -24.32 -14.37
CA ASP A 168 -4.68 -24.79 -15.37
C ASP A 168 -4.07 -23.65 -16.19
N LYS A 169 -4.46 -22.41 -15.96
CA LYS A 169 -3.92 -21.22 -16.61
C LYS A 169 -2.71 -20.65 -15.86
N LYS A 170 -1.94 -19.80 -16.53
CA LYS A 170 -0.88 -19.01 -15.90
C LYS A 170 -1.49 -17.83 -15.17
N ILE A 171 -1.61 -17.91 -13.87
CA ILE A 171 -2.19 -16.86 -13.03
C ILE A 171 -1.07 -15.91 -12.58
N VAL A 172 -1.19 -14.63 -12.89
CA VAL A 172 -0.28 -13.60 -12.40
C VAL A 172 -1.03 -12.69 -11.44
N THR A 173 -0.70 -12.76 -10.17
CA THR A 173 -1.26 -11.87 -9.14
C THR A 173 -0.48 -10.56 -9.10
N TYR A 174 -1.19 -9.46 -8.84
CA TYR A 174 -0.56 -8.17 -8.63
C TYR A 174 -1.29 -7.35 -7.56
N CYS A 175 -0.59 -6.39 -6.97
CA CYS A 175 -1.15 -5.35 -6.11
C CYS A 175 -0.30 -4.09 -6.20
N THR A 176 -0.55 -3.07 -5.39
CA THR A 176 0.16 -1.78 -5.44
C THR A 176 1.69 -1.94 -5.32
N GLY A 177 2.18 -2.65 -4.32
CA GLY A 177 3.62 -2.79 -4.03
C GLY A 177 4.18 -4.20 -4.02
N GLY A 178 3.32 -5.24 -4.22
CA GLY A 178 3.69 -6.66 -4.24
C GLY A 178 3.36 -7.44 -2.97
N ILE A 179 3.23 -6.79 -1.82
CA ILE A 179 3.11 -7.47 -0.51
C ILE A 179 1.89 -8.37 -0.36
N LYS A 180 0.71 -7.93 -0.85
CA LYS A 180 -0.51 -8.74 -0.79
C LYS A 180 -0.37 -10.03 -1.60
N CYS A 181 0.38 -9.96 -2.70
CA CYS A 181 0.58 -11.07 -3.63
C CYS A 181 1.39 -12.21 -3.02
N GLU A 182 2.29 -11.94 -2.09
CA GLU A 182 3.05 -13.00 -1.41
C GLU A 182 2.12 -14.00 -0.72
N LYS A 183 1.15 -13.50 0.04
CA LYS A 183 0.15 -14.33 0.71
C LYS A 183 -0.93 -14.85 -0.26
N ALA A 184 -1.41 -14.01 -1.17
CA ALA A 184 -2.46 -14.39 -2.12
C ALA A 184 -1.99 -15.50 -3.06
N SER A 185 -0.79 -15.41 -3.63
CA SER A 185 -0.26 -16.46 -4.50
C SER A 185 0.04 -17.75 -3.76
N ALA A 186 0.55 -17.67 -2.52
CA ALA A 186 0.70 -18.84 -1.65
C ALA A 186 -0.65 -19.53 -1.42
N TYR A 187 -1.70 -18.76 -1.13
CA TYR A 187 -3.05 -19.27 -0.94
C TYR A 187 -3.61 -19.92 -2.20
N LEU A 188 -3.45 -19.31 -3.38
CA LEU A 188 -3.88 -19.91 -4.64
C LEU A 188 -3.19 -21.24 -4.90
N LEU A 189 -1.87 -21.33 -4.63
CA LEU A 189 -1.12 -22.58 -4.75
C LEU A 189 -1.66 -23.68 -3.80
N GLU A 190 -2.11 -23.34 -2.59
CA GLU A 190 -2.76 -24.28 -1.67
C GLU A 190 -4.15 -24.71 -2.16
N LYS A 191 -4.86 -23.82 -2.89
CA LYS A 191 -6.16 -24.13 -3.50
C LYS A 191 -6.04 -24.91 -4.82
N GLY A 192 -4.84 -25.32 -5.20
CA GLY A 192 -4.59 -26.21 -6.33
C GLY A 192 -4.40 -25.51 -7.69
N PHE A 193 -4.17 -24.21 -7.70
CA PHE A 193 -3.65 -23.53 -8.90
C PHE A 193 -2.21 -23.98 -9.14
N THR A 194 -1.87 -24.36 -10.35
CA THR A 194 -0.59 -25.04 -10.63
C THR A 194 0.51 -24.11 -11.08
N ASP A 195 0.20 -23.05 -11.81
CA ASP A 195 1.17 -22.12 -12.40
C ASP A 195 0.86 -20.67 -11.97
N VAL A 196 1.33 -20.32 -10.77
CA VAL A 196 1.04 -19.03 -10.11
C VAL A 196 2.29 -18.18 -10.07
N TYR A 197 2.15 -16.97 -10.56
CA TYR A 197 3.16 -15.90 -10.56
C TYR A 197 2.68 -14.70 -9.80
N GLN A 198 3.61 -13.79 -9.50
CA GLN A 198 3.30 -12.50 -8.91
C GLN A 198 4.21 -11.41 -9.46
N LEU A 199 3.67 -10.21 -9.67
CA LEU A 199 4.44 -9.06 -10.13
C LEU A 199 5.35 -8.55 -9.02
N HIS A 200 6.65 -8.71 -9.20
CA HIS A 200 7.65 -8.28 -8.24
C HIS A 200 7.69 -6.75 -8.14
N GLY A 201 7.44 -6.25 -6.94
CA GLY A 201 7.37 -4.81 -6.67
C GLY A 201 6.05 -4.14 -7.04
N GLY A 202 5.10 -4.89 -7.62
CA GLY A 202 3.74 -4.47 -7.89
C GLY A 202 3.62 -3.39 -8.97
N ILE A 203 2.43 -2.77 -9.02
CA ILE A 203 2.06 -1.74 -9.99
C ILE A 203 3.05 -0.57 -9.99
N ILE A 204 3.48 -0.12 -8.81
CA ILE A 204 4.37 1.05 -8.69
C ILE A 204 5.69 0.79 -9.42
N ARG A 205 6.31 -0.37 -9.18
CA ARG A 205 7.56 -0.72 -9.85
C ARG A 205 7.37 -0.90 -11.37
N TYR A 206 6.25 -1.50 -11.79
CA TYR A 206 5.91 -1.66 -13.20
C TYR A 206 5.79 -0.30 -13.90
N GLY A 207 5.11 0.66 -13.29
CA GLY A 207 5.00 2.01 -13.83
C GLY A 207 6.35 2.72 -13.98
N LEU A 208 7.21 2.59 -12.97
CA LEU A 208 8.55 3.20 -12.96
C LEU A 208 9.50 2.60 -14.03
N GLU A 209 9.46 1.29 -14.26
CA GLU A 209 10.39 0.59 -15.13
C GLU A 209 9.88 0.42 -16.57
N GLU A 210 8.56 0.20 -16.75
CA GLU A 210 7.95 -0.13 -18.06
C GLU A 210 7.04 0.98 -18.62
N GLY A 211 6.89 2.11 -17.89
CA GLY A 211 6.08 3.25 -18.31
C GLY A 211 4.57 3.07 -18.13
N GLY A 212 4.10 1.89 -17.72
CA GLY A 212 2.72 1.64 -17.31
C GLY A 212 1.66 1.65 -18.42
N GLU A 213 2.02 1.51 -19.70
CA GLU A 213 1.08 1.58 -20.85
C GLU A 213 -0.07 0.58 -20.76
N ASP A 214 0.17 -0.58 -20.14
CA ASP A 214 -0.81 -1.65 -19.95
C ASP A 214 -1.74 -1.44 -18.75
N PHE A 215 -1.58 -0.32 -18.03
CA PHE A 215 -2.38 0.03 -16.86
C PHE A 215 -3.35 1.16 -17.20
N ASP A 216 -4.64 0.96 -16.97
CA ASP A 216 -5.67 1.96 -17.13
C ASP A 216 -5.96 2.67 -15.81
N GLY A 217 -6.10 4.01 -15.87
CA GLY A 217 -6.38 4.84 -14.71
C GLY A 217 -5.16 5.12 -13.83
N LYS A 218 -5.39 5.33 -12.52
CA LYS A 218 -4.38 5.66 -11.51
C LYS A 218 -4.21 4.55 -10.48
N CYS A 219 -3.04 4.44 -9.88
CA CYS A 219 -2.82 3.52 -8.77
C CYS A 219 -3.19 4.18 -7.44
N TYR A 220 -4.10 3.55 -6.68
CA TYR A 220 -4.41 3.97 -5.32
C TYR A 220 -3.21 3.70 -4.40
N VAL A 221 -2.88 4.70 -3.57
CA VAL A 221 -1.81 4.63 -2.57
C VAL A 221 -2.31 5.06 -1.20
N PHE A 222 -1.66 4.56 -0.13
CA PHE A 222 -2.11 4.76 1.25
C PHE A 222 -1.41 5.93 1.94
N ASP A 223 -1.17 7.01 1.20
CA ASP A 223 -0.58 8.25 1.72
C ASP A 223 -1.40 9.48 1.25
N ASN A 224 -0.94 10.70 1.54
CA ASN A 224 -1.68 11.93 1.23
C ASN A 224 -1.93 12.17 -0.26
N ARG A 225 -1.23 11.46 -1.14
CA ARG A 225 -1.44 11.55 -2.59
C ARG A 225 -2.74 10.88 -3.03
N ILE A 226 -3.23 9.89 -2.27
CA ILE A 226 -4.40 9.03 -2.51
C ILE A 226 -4.26 8.21 -3.78
N THR A 227 -3.93 8.84 -4.90
CA THR A 227 -3.69 8.18 -6.19
C THR A 227 -2.43 8.73 -6.86
N VAL A 228 -1.73 7.89 -7.61
CA VAL A 228 -0.55 8.27 -8.39
C VAL A 228 -0.70 7.82 -9.84
N ASP A 229 -0.10 8.58 -10.74
CA ASP A 229 -0.03 8.21 -12.16
C ASP A 229 0.94 7.03 -12.33
N VAL A 230 0.49 6.00 -13.03
CA VAL A 230 1.29 4.82 -13.39
C VAL A 230 1.56 4.84 -14.88
N ASN A 231 0.52 5.08 -15.69
CA ASN A 231 0.63 5.14 -17.13
C ASN A 231 1.13 6.54 -17.55
N GLN A 232 2.39 6.59 -17.96
CA GLN A 232 3.04 7.81 -18.43
C GLN A 232 3.02 7.95 -19.96
N VAL A 233 2.53 6.94 -20.67
CA VAL A 233 2.51 6.87 -22.14
C VAL A 233 1.18 7.41 -22.69
N ASN A 234 0.07 6.85 -22.22
CA ASN A 234 -1.29 7.20 -22.64
C ASN A 234 -2.27 7.14 -21.46
N PRO A 235 -2.17 8.07 -20.51
CA PRO A 235 -2.99 8.05 -19.29
C PRO A 235 -4.49 8.08 -19.63
N THR A 236 -5.26 7.26 -18.92
CA THR A 236 -6.71 7.12 -19.06
C THR A 236 -7.42 7.43 -17.75
N VAL A 237 -8.71 7.74 -17.81
CA VAL A 237 -9.59 7.86 -16.66
C VAL A 237 -10.69 6.81 -16.82
N ILE A 238 -10.68 5.77 -15.97
CA ILE A 238 -11.66 4.68 -16.05
C ILE A 238 -12.76 4.78 -15.01
N SER A 239 -12.52 5.48 -13.91
CA SER A 239 -13.51 5.70 -12.86
C SER A 239 -14.46 6.85 -13.18
N ARG A 240 -15.57 6.88 -12.47
CA ARG A 240 -16.62 7.89 -12.64
C ARG A 240 -17.01 8.50 -11.30
N CYS A 241 -17.35 9.79 -11.34
CA CYS A 241 -17.87 10.49 -10.18
C CYS A 241 -19.08 9.74 -9.60
N TYR A 242 -19.01 9.37 -8.37
CA TYR A 242 -20.05 8.64 -7.63
C TYR A 242 -21.39 9.38 -7.58
N ILE A 243 -21.36 10.72 -7.79
CA ILE A 243 -22.55 11.59 -7.69
C ILE A 243 -23.14 11.90 -9.07
N CYS A 244 -22.34 12.42 -10.02
CA CYS A 244 -22.82 12.86 -11.34
C CYS A 244 -22.50 11.89 -12.49
N ASN A 245 -21.72 10.85 -12.22
CA ASN A 245 -21.28 9.85 -13.20
C ASN A 245 -20.37 10.38 -14.34
N ASP A 246 -19.85 11.59 -14.23
CA ASP A 246 -18.84 12.09 -15.16
C ASP A 246 -17.49 11.37 -14.93
N PRO A 247 -16.63 11.24 -15.96
CA PRO A 247 -15.28 10.70 -15.79
C PRO A 247 -14.51 11.43 -14.68
N CYS A 248 -13.99 10.70 -13.71
CA CYS A 248 -13.32 11.27 -12.55
C CYS A 248 -12.39 10.24 -11.87
N ASP A 249 -11.12 10.60 -11.73
CA ASP A 249 -10.10 9.81 -11.01
C ASP A 249 -9.70 10.43 -9.65
N ARG A 250 -10.40 11.49 -9.24
CA ARG A 250 -10.19 12.17 -7.98
C ARG A 250 -10.89 11.42 -6.85
N MET A 251 -10.12 10.67 -6.07
CA MET A 251 -10.61 9.96 -4.89
C MET A 251 -10.74 10.87 -3.68
N ILE A 252 -11.80 10.70 -2.91
CA ILE A 252 -12.01 11.34 -1.61
C ILE A 252 -12.44 10.32 -0.56
N ASN A 253 -12.21 10.64 0.69
CA ASN A 253 -12.94 10.02 1.81
C ASN A 253 -14.23 10.79 2.04
N CYS A 254 -15.32 10.10 2.31
CA CYS A 254 -16.56 10.77 2.68
C CYS A 254 -16.36 11.68 3.90
N ALA A 255 -16.91 12.91 3.83
CA ALA A 255 -16.84 13.87 4.94
C ALA A 255 -17.49 13.35 6.22
N ASN A 256 -18.52 12.52 6.12
CA ASN A 256 -19.09 11.84 7.28
C ASN A 256 -18.08 10.82 7.84
N ALA A 257 -17.57 11.09 9.06
CA ALA A 257 -16.55 10.28 9.70
C ALA A 257 -17.00 8.84 10.02
N GLU A 258 -18.31 8.63 10.17
CA GLU A 258 -18.88 7.30 10.44
C GLU A 258 -19.03 6.48 9.15
N CYS A 259 -19.28 7.13 8.02
CA CYS A 259 -19.28 6.50 6.70
C CYS A 259 -17.84 6.24 6.22
N ASN A 260 -17.07 7.31 6.07
CA ASN A 260 -15.67 7.32 5.64
C ASN A 260 -15.38 6.51 4.36
N THR A 261 -16.37 6.29 3.51
CA THR A 261 -16.23 5.54 2.25
C THR A 261 -15.27 6.26 1.31
N HIS A 262 -14.43 5.49 0.62
CA HIS A 262 -13.51 5.97 -0.41
C HIS A 262 -14.20 5.90 -1.76
N VAL A 263 -14.43 7.05 -2.41
CA VAL A 263 -15.15 7.12 -3.68
C VAL A 263 -14.56 8.19 -4.62
N PRO A 264 -14.64 7.99 -5.95
CA PRO A 264 -14.32 9.04 -6.91
C PRO A 264 -15.37 10.14 -6.86
N VAL A 265 -14.95 11.39 -6.63
CA VAL A 265 -15.87 12.55 -6.67
C VAL A 265 -15.20 13.74 -7.34
N CYS A 266 -15.81 14.24 -8.41
CA CYS A 266 -15.32 15.40 -9.13
C CYS A 266 -15.35 16.67 -8.25
N ARG A 267 -14.55 17.69 -8.60
CA ARG A 267 -14.47 18.92 -7.79
C ARG A 267 -15.83 19.57 -7.57
N LYS A 268 -16.62 19.71 -8.65
CA LYS A 268 -17.94 20.30 -8.58
C LYS A 268 -18.86 19.59 -7.57
N CYS A 269 -18.99 18.28 -7.70
CA CYS A 269 -19.80 17.50 -6.76
C CYS A 269 -19.22 17.50 -5.34
N GLY A 270 -17.89 17.50 -5.20
CA GLY A 270 -17.24 17.60 -3.91
C GLY A 270 -17.55 18.91 -3.19
N GLU A 271 -17.58 20.02 -3.90
CA GLU A 271 -17.98 21.33 -3.36
C GLU A 271 -19.49 21.37 -3.02
N GLU A 272 -20.35 20.97 -3.97
CA GLU A 272 -21.81 20.94 -3.78
C GLU A 272 -22.24 20.04 -2.62
N MET A 273 -21.57 18.90 -2.46
CA MET A 273 -21.85 17.90 -1.40
C MET A 273 -21.01 18.11 -0.14
N GLU A 274 -20.16 19.13 -0.11
CA GLU A 274 -19.26 19.41 1.01
C GLU A 274 -18.42 18.17 1.42
N GLY A 275 -17.94 17.44 0.41
CA GLY A 275 -17.13 16.22 0.57
C GLY A 275 -17.90 14.99 1.03
N ALA A 276 -19.22 15.02 1.12
CA ALA A 276 -20.05 13.88 1.46
C ALA A 276 -20.37 13.03 0.21
N CYS A 277 -20.49 11.71 0.38
CA CYS A 277 -20.83 10.79 -0.71
C CYS A 277 -22.34 10.71 -1.00
N SER A 278 -23.17 11.14 -0.05
CA SER A 278 -24.64 11.17 -0.20
C SER A 278 -25.28 12.35 0.53
N PRO A 279 -26.56 12.70 0.26
CA PRO A 279 -27.28 13.72 1.00
C PRO A 279 -27.37 13.44 2.52
N GLU A 280 -27.54 12.17 2.90
CA GLU A 280 -27.59 11.75 4.29
C GLU A 280 -26.24 12.00 4.99
N CYS A 281 -25.16 11.68 4.32
CA CYS A 281 -23.80 11.96 4.82
C CYS A 281 -23.52 13.46 4.90
N LYS A 282 -24.06 14.25 3.94
CA LYS A 282 -23.95 15.70 3.96
C LYS A 282 -24.69 16.31 5.19
N ALA A 283 -25.84 15.76 5.54
CA ALA A 283 -26.65 16.21 6.68
C ALA A 283 -26.15 15.67 8.03
N HIS A 284 -25.17 14.79 8.06
CA HIS A 284 -24.73 14.11 9.28
C HIS A 284 -24.06 15.08 10.27
N PRO A 285 -24.41 15.05 11.57
CA PRO A 285 -23.92 16.00 12.57
C PRO A 285 -22.40 15.91 12.80
N ASN A 286 -21.81 14.73 12.62
CA ASN A 286 -20.38 14.50 12.78
C ASN A 286 -19.59 14.65 11.44
N LYS A 287 -20.17 15.36 10.47
CA LYS A 287 -19.49 15.65 9.20
C LYS A 287 -18.26 16.54 9.44
N ARG A 288 -17.15 16.14 8.85
CA ARG A 288 -15.91 16.93 8.83
C ARG A 288 -16.07 18.15 7.91
N ILE A 289 -15.32 19.20 8.16
CA ILE A 289 -15.28 20.38 7.29
C ILE A 289 -14.54 19.99 6.01
N TYR A 290 -15.17 20.20 4.87
CA TYR A 290 -14.56 19.97 3.57
C TYR A 290 -13.62 21.12 3.22
N ASP A 291 -12.37 20.81 2.96
CA ASP A 291 -11.29 21.74 2.63
C ASP A 291 -10.93 21.76 1.13
N GLY A 292 -11.74 21.10 0.31
CA GLY A 292 -11.49 20.93 -1.12
C GLY A 292 -10.60 19.74 -1.48
N THR A 293 -9.93 19.11 -0.53
CA THR A 293 -9.05 17.95 -0.79
C THR A 293 -9.79 16.61 -0.73
N GLY A 294 -10.73 16.48 0.21
CA GLY A 294 -11.37 15.21 0.54
C GLY A 294 -10.44 14.24 1.29
N TYR A 295 -9.26 14.71 1.68
CA TYR A 295 -8.33 14.01 2.55
C TYR A 295 -8.36 14.63 3.94
N TYR A 296 -9.09 14.00 4.84
CA TYR A 296 -9.30 14.57 6.17
C TYR A 296 -8.18 14.21 7.12
N VAL A 297 -7.41 15.22 7.46
CA VAL A 297 -6.46 15.14 8.57
C VAL A 297 -7.25 15.01 9.87
N SER A 298 -6.96 14.00 10.67
CA SER A 298 -7.47 14.01 12.04
C SER A 298 -6.89 15.25 12.75
N ASN A 299 -7.76 16.16 13.17
CA ASN A 299 -7.40 17.39 13.92
C ASN A 299 -6.79 17.10 15.30
N SER A 300 -5.86 16.16 15.39
CA SER A 300 -5.00 16.08 16.55
C SER A 300 -3.94 17.17 16.43
N ASN A 301 -4.32 18.42 16.75
CA ASN A 301 -3.40 19.56 16.93
C ASN A 301 -2.27 19.29 17.94
N HIS A 302 -2.11 18.06 18.38
CA HIS A 302 -1.17 17.61 19.40
C HIS A 302 -0.34 16.39 18.98
N TYR A 303 -0.27 16.05 17.65
CA TYR A 303 0.67 15.03 17.25
C TYR A 303 2.09 15.56 17.43
N ASN A 304 2.73 15.11 18.49
CA ASN A 304 4.16 15.32 18.70
C ASN A 304 4.88 14.00 18.46
N PRO A 305 5.64 13.85 17.38
CA PRO A 305 6.41 12.62 17.12
C PRO A 305 7.42 12.33 18.23
N LEU A 306 7.76 13.35 19.03
CA LEU A 306 8.65 13.24 20.19
C LEU A 306 7.90 12.86 21.48
N GLN A 307 6.55 12.83 21.46
CA GLN A 307 5.77 12.46 22.62
C GLN A 307 6.03 10.98 22.97
N GLY A 308 6.64 10.76 24.11
CA GLY A 308 7.08 9.42 24.54
C GLY A 308 8.57 9.14 24.37
N MET A 309 9.33 9.94 23.61
CA MET A 309 10.77 9.68 23.37
C MET A 309 11.61 9.55 24.64
N LYS A 310 11.28 10.32 25.71
CA LYS A 310 11.99 10.20 27.00
C LYS A 310 11.76 8.82 27.64
N SER A 311 10.55 8.28 27.53
CA SER A 311 10.24 6.93 28.01
C SER A 311 10.82 5.87 27.07
N LEU A 312 10.76 6.09 25.75
CA LEU A 312 11.32 5.21 24.73
C LEU A 312 12.85 5.06 24.87
N LYS A 313 13.58 6.19 24.94
CA LYS A 313 15.04 6.15 25.18
C LYS A 313 15.41 5.44 26.49
N LYS A 314 14.59 5.58 27.53
CA LYS A 314 14.80 4.89 28.81
C LYS A 314 14.52 3.38 28.69
N THR A 315 13.50 3.00 27.93
CA THR A 315 13.14 1.60 27.66
C THR A 315 14.22 0.91 26.82
N LEU A 316 14.64 1.52 25.70
CA LEU A 316 15.73 1.01 24.86
C LEU A 316 17.04 0.87 25.62
N LYS A 317 17.38 1.83 26.50
CA LYS A 317 18.56 1.73 27.35
C LYS A 317 18.48 0.55 28.32
N LYS A 318 17.30 0.28 28.90
CA LYS A 318 17.08 -0.88 29.76
C LYS A 318 17.19 -2.20 28.99
N LEU A 319 16.59 -2.29 27.80
CA LEU A 319 16.62 -3.49 26.96
C LEU A 319 18.02 -3.79 26.43
N LYS A 320 18.77 -2.77 25.99
CA LYS A 320 20.20 -2.94 25.59
C LYS A 320 21.11 -3.33 26.73
N LEU A 321 20.78 -3.00 27.98
CA LEU A 321 21.50 -3.47 29.16
C LEU A 321 21.13 -4.91 29.50
N ALA A 322 19.87 -5.31 29.34
CA ALA A 322 19.42 -6.68 29.57
C ALA A 322 19.93 -7.69 28.53
N ALA A 323 20.12 -7.23 27.27
CA ALA A 323 20.68 -8.06 26.20
C ALA A 323 22.22 -8.25 26.28
N LYS A 324 22.89 -7.52 27.19
CA LYS A 324 24.35 -7.63 27.45
C LYS A 324 24.69 -8.36 28.76
N ALA A 325 23.69 -8.74 29.54
CA ALA A 325 23.81 -9.54 30.76
C ALA A 325 23.38 -10.99 30.47
#